data_e85a1c2960af495510b5e07722f5344a
#
_entry.id   e85a1c2960af495510b5e07722f5344a
#
_cell.length_a   1.000
_cell.length_b   1.000
_cell.length_c   1.000
_cell.angle_alpha   90.00
_cell.angle_beta   90.00
_cell.angle_gamma   90.00
#
_symmetry.space_group_name_H-M   'P 1'
#
loop_
_entity.id
_entity.type
_entity.pdbx_description
1 polymer ?
#
loop_
_entity_poly.entity_id
_entity_poly.type
_entity_poly.pdbx_seq_one_letter_code
_entity_poly.pdbx_strand_id
1 'polypeptide(L)'
;DKFFTWGWNNDLPKFVPAFIFKTAGKKKGVYSRNGGLLLIEEALSQKFFTWDNFSRFENYFKNQKEFVNKLNKLPRKKLTIRLAPQYQNNKQNEKKRWLDFDSSLRIDSGSTDIRYLISRSRLVVHSYDSTGLLETLSLNVPTLAFWQDELNHLHENIKPHYQKLVDVGVIHLNIDSVTSKINDIWDDIDTWWYQENLQNVIKEFCDKFAKDCSNPSKKMASLLVEKEI
;
A
#
# COMPACT_ATOMS: atom_id res chain seq x y z
N ASP A 1 -29.29 -6.65 -10.13
CA ASP A 1 -27.90 -6.20 -10.37
C ASP A 1 -26.96 -6.82 -9.32
N LYS A 2 -25.78 -7.32 -9.76
CA LYS A 2 -24.74 -7.88 -8.90
C LYS A 2 -23.59 -6.88 -8.71
N PHE A 3 -23.06 -6.76 -7.49
CA PHE A 3 -21.87 -6.00 -7.17
C PHE A 3 -20.76 -6.98 -6.76
N PHE A 4 -19.71 -7.10 -7.56
CA PHE A 4 -18.59 -7.99 -7.31
C PHE A 4 -17.57 -7.33 -6.38
N THR A 5 -17.35 -7.94 -5.22
CA THR A 5 -16.40 -7.47 -4.20
C THR A 5 -15.04 -8.15 -4.38
N TRP A 6 -14.03 -7.67 -3.64
CA TRP A 6 -12.70 -8.28 -3.62
C TRP A 6 -12.55 -9.41 -2.59
N GLY A 7 -13.68 -10.01 -2.16
CA GLY A 7 -13.73 -11.17 -1.28
C GLY A 7 -14.72 -11.04 -0.12
N TRP A 8 -15.08 -9.82 0.27
CA TRP A 8 -16.03 -9.58 1.37
C TRP A 8 -17.49 -9.78 0.96
N ASN A 9 -18.32 -10.06 1.96
CA ASN A 9 -19.78 -10.14 1.86
C ASN A 9 -20.42 -9.32 2.98
N ASN A 10 -21.64 -8.87 2.79
CA ASN A 10 -22.43 -8.14 3.80
C ASN A 10 -23.86 -8.68 3.93
N ASP A 11 -24.06 -9.95 3.63
CA ASP A 11 -25.34 -10.68 3.73
C ASP A 11 -26.46 -10.18 2.78
N LEU A 12 -26.20 -9.19 1.95
CA LEU A 12 -27.11 -8.79 0.90
C LEU A 12 -26.81 -9.56 -0.39
N PRO A 13 -27.83 -10.19 -1.04
CA PRO A 13 -27.62 -11.03 -2.22
C PRO A 13 -26.92 -10.35 -3.39
N LYS A 14 -27.04 -9.01 -3.50
CA LYS A 14 -26.39 -8.23 -4.56
C LYS A 14 -24.86 -8.18 -4.45
N PHE A 15 -24.27 -8.41 -3.25
CA PHE A 15 -22.82 -8.40 -3.06
C PHE A 15 -22.27 -9.82 -3.22
N VAL A 16 -21.52 -10.02 -4.27
CA VAL A 16 -20.97 -11.32 -4.64
C VAL A 16 -19.46 -11.32 -4.40
N PRO A 17 -18.96 -12.12 -3.45
CA PRO A 17 -17.52 -12.24 -3.21
C PRO A 17 -16.80 -12.79 -4.45
N ALA A 18 -15.98 -11.95 -5.06
CA ALA A 18 -15.18 -12.30 -6.23
C ALA A 18 -13.68 -12.30 -5.88
N PHE A 19 -12.91 -11.40 -6.46
CA PHE A 19 -11.47 -11.33 -6.30
C PHE A 19 -10.97 -9.92 -6.64
N ILE A 20 -9.71 -9.62 -6.26
CA ILE A 20 -9.07 -8.36 -6.63
C ILE A 20 -8.67 -8.35 -8.11
N PHE A 21 -9.40 -7.59 -8.94
CA PHE A 21 -9.26 -7.62 -10.41
C PHE A 21 -7.87 -7.22 -10.91
N LYS A 22 -7.21 -6.30 -10.24
CA LYS A 22 -5.92 -5.75 -10.69
C LYS A 22 -4.76 -6.72 -10.57
N THR A 23 -4.80 -7.64 -9.63
CA THR A 23 -3.72 -8.59 -9.34
C THR A 23 -4.07 -10.05 -9.62
N ALA A 24 -5.34 -10.36 -9.84
CA ALA A 24 -5.79 -11.71 -10.10
C ALA A 24 -5.06 -12.36 -11.29
N GLY A 25 -4.62 -13.59 -11.10
CA GLY A 25 -3.85 -14.37 -12.09
C GLY A 25 -2.41 -13.90 -12.30
N LYS A 26 -1.91 -12.94 -11.54
CA LYS A 26 -0.52 -12.50 -11.61
C LYS A 26 0.37 -13.33 -10.70
N LYS A 27 1.66 -13.44 -11.08
CA LYS A 27 2.68 -14.13 -10.29
C LYS A 27 2.90 -13.41 -8.96
N LYS A 28 2.88 -14.17 -7.87
CA LYS A 28 3.16 -13.67 -6.51
C LYS A 28 4.66 -13.63 -6.21
N GLY A 29 5.05 -12.86 -5.20
CA GLY A 29 6.42 -12.79 -4.69
C GLY A 29 7.41 -12.21 -5.70
N VAL A 30 6.95 -11.35 -6.62
CA VAL A 30 7.83 -10.71 -7.61
C VAL A 30 8.37 -9.41 -7.03
N TYR A 31 9.52 -9.50 -6.36
CA TYR A 31 10.28 -8.38 -5.80
C TYR A 31 11.79 -8.69 -5.87
N SER A 32 12.65 -7.71 -5.59
CA SER A 32 14.11 -7.89 -5.68
C SER A 32 14.72 -7.87 -4.28
N ARG A 33 15.26 -9.01 -3.81
CA ARG A 33 15.96 -9.11 -2.51
C ARG A 33 17.10 -8.09 -2.36
N ASN A 34 17.77 -7.76 -3.45
CA ASN A 34 18.85 -6.75 -3.49
C ASN A 34 18.35 -5.36 -3.88
N GLY A 35 17.04 -5.18 -4.01
CA GLY A 35 16.41 -3.94 -4.42
C GLY A 35 16.48 -2.82 -3.39
N GLY A 36 15.75 -1.75 -3.66
CA GLY A 36 15.65 -0.59 -2.79
C GLY A 36 14.39 -0.58 -1.92
N LEU A 37 14.23 0.51 -1.21
CA LEU A 37 13.01 0.90 -0.50
C LEU A 37 12.15 1.74 -1.46
N LEU A 38 10.89 1.37 -1.65
CA LEU A 38 9.94 2.14 -2.45
C LEU A 38 8.91 2.77 -1.52
N LEU A 39 8.92 4.10 -1.40
CA LEU A 39 7.86 4.85 -0.73
C LEU A 39 6.83 5.29 -1.76
N ILE A 40 5.56 4.93 -1.56
CA ILE A 40 4.45 5.32 -2.42
C ILE A 40 3.63 6.39 -1.70
N GLU A 41 3.53 7.57 -2.32
CA GLU A 41 2.83 8.71 -1.75
C GLU A 41 1.38 8.84 -2.21
N GLU A 42 0.57 9.43 -1.34
CA GLU A 42 -0.82 9.79 -1.61
C GLU A 42 -0.93 10.92 -2.64
N ALA A 43 -1.97 10.88 -3.47
CA ALA A 43 -2.34 11.97 -4.35
C ALA A 43 -3.18 13.01 -3.58
N LEU A 44 -2.53 13.93 -2.89
CA LEU A 44 -3.24 15.02 -2.22
C LEU A 44 -3.53 16.17 -3.18
N SER A 45 -4.78 16.62 -3.20
CA SER A 45 -5.16 17.80 -3.98
C SER A 45 -4.68 19.08 -3.27
N GLN A 46 -3.96 19.92 -4.01
CA GLN A 46 -3.63 21.28 -3.55
C GLN A 46 -4.74 22.31 -3.88
N LYS A 47 -5.84 21.86 -4.48
CA LYS A 47 -6.97 22.74 -4.71
C LYS A 47 -7.73 22.96 -3.40
N PHE A 48 -7.71 24.18 -2.95
CA PHE A 48 -8.39 24.62 -1.73
C PHE A 48 -9.90 24.71 -1.98
N PHE A 49 -10.61 23.62 -1.83
CA PHE A 49 -12.07 23.66 -1.82
C PHE A 49 -12.63 23.81 -0.41
N THR A 50 -11.83 23.49 0.62
CA THR A 50 -12.19 23.64 2.04
C THR A 50 -10.94 23.97 2.86
N TRP A 51 -11.14 24.58 4.04
CA TRP A 51 -10.09 24.95 4.99
C TRP A 51 -9.25 23.76 5.47
N ASP A 52 -9.80 22.55 5.44
CA ASP A 52 -9.17 21.36 6.00
C ASP A 52 -8.07 20.76 5.09
N ASN A 53 -8.14 20.98 3.78
CA ASN A 53 -7.20 20.36 2.83
C ASN A 53 -5.77 20.90 2.92
N PHE A 54 -5.59 22.17 3.35
CA PHE A 54 -4.25 22.75 3.45
C PHE A 54 -3.47 22.18 4.63
N SER A 55 -4.07 22.11 5.80
CA SER A 55 -3.44 21.57 7.00
C SER A 55 -3.11 20.07 6.83
N ARG A 56 -3.99 19.31 6.17
CA ARG A 56 -3.75 17.90 5.83
C ARG A 56 -2.55 17.73 4.91
N PHE A 57 -2.44 18.54 3.87
CA PHE A 57 -1.32 18.47 2.93
C PHE A 57 0.02 18.80 3.60
N GLU A 58 0.11 19.89 4.37
CA GLU A 58 1.33 20.26 5.06
C GLU A 58 1.76 19.25 6.11
N ASN A 59 0.81 18.74 6.91
CA ASN A 59 1.08 17.69 7.89
C ASN A 59 1.54 16.41 7.21
N TYR A 60 0.89 16.00 6.13
CA TYR A 60 1.30 14.83 5.36
C TYR A 60 2.74 14.99 4.87
N PHE A 61 3.07 16.09 4.21
CA PHE A 61 4.42 16.31 3.69
C PHE A 61 5.48 16.42 4.79
N LYS A 62 5.15 17.05 5.93
CA LYS A 62 6.02 17.07 7.11
C LYS A 62 6.32 15.65 7.60
N ASN A 63 5.30 14.82 7.68
CA ASN A 63 5.40 13.41 8.09
C ASN A 63 6.28 12.60 7.12
N GLN A 64 6.14 12.83 5.81
CA GLN A 64 6.97 12.16 4.82
C GLN A 64 8.45 12.55 4.95
N LYS A 65 8.77 13.83 5.19
CA LYS A 65 10.14 14.29 5.46
C LYS A 65 10.71 13.67 6.75
N GLU A 66 9.89 13.63 7.80
CA GLU A 66 10.28 13.01 9.06
C GLU A 66 10.58 11.52 8.88
N PHE A 67 9.74 10.79 8.14
CA PHE A 67 10.00 9.41 7.75
C PHE A 67 11.38 9.26 7.09
N VAL A 68 11.68 10.06 6.07
CA VAL A 68 12.97 10.00 5.35
C VAL A 68 14.15 10.31 6.29
N ASN A 69 13.99 11.27 7.21
CA ASN A 69 15.05 11.65 8.15
C ASN A 69 15.35 10.56 9.20
N LYS A 70 14.35 9.76 9.59
CA LYS A 70 14.51 8.70 10.59
C LYS A 70 15.02 7.38 10.02
N LEU A 71 15.11 7.26 8.70
CA LEU A 71 15.73 6.09 8.06
C LEU A 71 17.23 6.06 8.30
N ASN A 72 17.76 4.88 8.63
CA ASN A 72 19.19 4.62 8.66
C ASN A 72 19.83 4.84 7.27
N LYS A 73 21.15 5.01 7.25
CA LYS A 73 21.93 5.35 6.05
C LYS A 73 21.67 4.41 4.86
N LEU A 74 21.56 3.10 5.09
CA LEU A 74 21.40 2.12 4.00
C LEU A 74 19.99 2.16 3.37
N PRO A 75 18.88 2.03 4.12
CA PRO A 75 17.56 2.16 3.53
C PRO A 75 17.34 3.54 2.89
N ARG A 76 17.82 4.64 3.51
CA ARG A 76 17.74 5.99 2.94
C ARG A 76 18.48 6.10 1.59
N LYS A 77 19.70 5.57 1.48
CA LYS A 77 20.47 5.57 0.22
C LYS A 77 19.80 4.81 -0.91
N LYS A 78 19.01 3.78 -0.56
CA LYS A 78 18.28 2.95 -1.53
C LYS A 78 16.81 3.35 -1.69
N LEU A 79 16.39 4.47 -1.09
CA LEU A 79 15.03 4.97 -1.18
C LEU A 79 14.71 5.50 -2.58
N THR A 80 13.56 5.15 -3.09
CA THR A 80 12.89 5.79 -4.22
C THR A 80 11.52 6.25 -3.75
N ILE A 81 11.20 7.53 -3.93
CA ILE A 81 9.89 8.09 -3.61
C ILE A 81 9.08 8.13 -4.90
N ARG A 82 7.95 7.46 -4.88
CA ARG A 82 6.99 7.42 -5.97
C ARG A 82 5.89 8.43 -5.75
N LEU A 83 5.88 9.50 -6.51
CA LEU A 83 4.82 10.49 -6.50
C LEU A 83 3.58 9.98 -7.24
N ALA A 84 2.42 10.48 -6.85
CA ALA A 84 1.20 10.20 -7.59
C ALA A 84 1.25 10.83 -8.99
N PRO A 85 0.82 10.11 -10.05
CA PRO A 85 0.83 10.62 -11.43
C PRO A 85 0.05 11.93 -11.61
N GLN A 86 -0.97 12.15 -10.79
CA GLN A 86 -1.81 13.35 -10.83
C GLN A 86 -1.04 14.65 -10.59
N TYR A 87 0.09 14.61 -9.87
CA TYR A 87 0.92 15.79 -9.63
C TYR A 87 1.50 16.37 -10.92
N GLN A 88 1.82 15.56 -11.91
CA GLN A 88 2.27 16.05 -13.22
C GLN A 88 1.15 16.77 -13.96
N ASN A 89 -0.04 16.21 -13.96
CA ASN A 89 -1.19 16.76 -14.67
C ASN A 89 -1.67 18.08 -14.07
N ASN A 90 -1.50 18.26 -12.78
CA ASN A 90 -1.97 19.44 -12.03
C ASN A 90 -0.90 20.54 -11.93
N LYS A 91 0.25 20.43 -12.61
CA LYS A 91 1.40 21.35 -12.53
C LYS A 91 1.91 21.57 -11.09
N GLN A 92 1.78 20.56 -10.26
CA GLN A 92 2.24 20.58 -8.87
C GLN A 92 3.74 20.26 -8.81
N ASN A 93 4.52 21.08 -8.10
CA ASN A 93 5.97 20.94 -8.03
C ASN A 93 6.44 19.99 -6.90
N GLU A 94 5.76 18.87 -6.66
CA GLU A 94 6.12 17.94 -5.58
C GLU A 94 7.55 17.39 -5.74
N LYS A 95 7.94 17.08 -6.97
CA LYS A 95 9.33 16.66 -7.22
C LYS A 95 10.34 17.72 -6.79
N LYS A 96 10.09 18.98 -7.12
CA LYS A 96 10.97 20.09 -6.73
C LYS A 96 11.01 20.22 -5.19
N ARG A 97 9.87 20.13 -4.52
CA ARG A 97 9.76 20.21 -3.06
C ARG A 97 10.61 19.14 -2.36
N TRP A 98 10.64 17.91 -2.90
CA TRP A 98 11.51 16.86 -2.42
C TRP A 98 12.99 17.14 -2.67
N LEU A 99 13.35 17.61 -3.86
CA LEU A 99 14.74 17.92 -4.23
C LEU A 99 15.27 19.15 -3.49
N ASP A 100 14.40 20.11 -3.15
CA ASP A 100 14.76 21.25 -2.29
C ASP A 100 15.01 20.78 -0.83
N PHE A 101 14.32 19.72 -0.38
CA PHE A 101 14.57 19.13 0.94
C PHE A 101 15.87 18.32 0.98
N ASP A 102 16.09 17.44 -0.03
CA ASP A 102 17.31 16.65 -0.18
C ASP A 102 17.51 16.30 -1.65
N SER A 103 18.49 16.96 -2.27
CA SER A 103 18.80 16.80 -3.70
C SER A 103 19.33 15.40 -4.07
N SER A 104 19.72 14.59 -3.10
CA SER A 104 20.23 13.23 -3.33
C SER A 104 19.12 12.18 -3.47
N LEU A 105 17.86 12.51 -3.16
CA LEU A 105 16.73 11.61 -3.22
C LEU A 105 16.38 11.20 -4.66
N ARG A 106 16.01 9.94 -4.81
CA ARG A 106 15.49 9.43 -6.10
C ARG A 106 13.97 9.57 -6.11
N ILE A 107 13.49 10.43 -7.02
CA ILE A 107 12.06 10.74 -7.15
C ILE A 107 11.55 10.20 -8.49
N ASP A 108 10.63 9.25 -8.44
CA ASP A 108 9.80 8.89 -9.59
C ASP A 108 8.56 9.77 -9.61
N SER A 109 8.38 10.51 -10.71
CA SER A 109 7.28 11.49 -10.83
C SER A 109 5.92 10.84 -11.18
N GLY A 110 5.79 9.55 -11.10
CA GLY A 110 4.54 8.89 -11.45
C GLY A 110 4.50 8.33 -12.88
N SER A 111 5.57 8.49 -13.66
CA SER A 111 5.62 8.06 -15.06
C SER A 111 6.02 6.59 -15.24
N THR A 112 6.76 6.02 -14.31
CA THR A 112 7.19 4.62 -14.40
C THR A 112 6.03 3.67 -14.02
N ASP A 113 5.90 2.53 -14.69
CA ASP A 113 4.93 1.50 -14.29
C ASP A 113 5.19 1.08 -12.84
N ILE A 114 4.17 1.15 -12.01
CA ILE A 114 4.29 0.86 -10.58
C ILE A 114 4.73 -0.60 -10.32
N ARG A 115 4.32 -1.54 -11.15
CA ARG A 115 4.70 -2.96 -11.02
C ARG A 115 6.18 -3.16 -11.31
N TYR A 116 6.73 -2.38 -12.25
CA TYR A 116 8.17 -2.39 -12.49
C TYR A 116 8.93 -1.87 -11.26
N LEU A 117 8.49 -0.76 -10.66
CA LEU A 117 9.12 -0.26 -9.43
C LEU A 117 9.03 -1.25 -8.28
N ILE A 118 7.87 -1.87 -8.06
CA ILE A 118 7.66 -2.89 -7.04
C ILE A 118 8.61 -4.09 -7.28
N SER A 119 8.70 -4.59 -8.51
CA SER A 119 9.57 -5.74 -8.84
C SER A 119 11.07 -5.47 -8.63
N ARG A 120 11.48 -4.20 -8.62
CA ARG A 120 12.86 -3.75 -8.38
C ARG A 120 13.13 -3.35 -6.93
N SER A 121 12.13 -3.39 -6.08
CA SER A 121 12.22 -3.03 -4.67
C SER A 121 12.32 -4.29 -3.80
N ARG A 122 12.99 -4.19 -2.65
CA ARG A 122 13.00 -5.25 -1.63
C ARG A 122 11.92 -5.05 -0.58
N LEU A 123 11.45 -3.81 -0.41
CA LEU A 123 10.40 -3.42 0.51
C LEU A 123 9.59 -2.27 -0.09
N VAL A 124 8.28 -2.40 -0.03
CA VAL A 124 7.33 -1.35 -0.44
C VAL A 124 6.70 -0.74 0.80
N VAL A 125 6.59 0.58 0.85
CA VAL A 125 5.96 1.32 1.93
C VAL A 125 4.86 2.21 1.36
N HIS A 126 3.64 2.04 1.83
CA HIS A 126 2.52 2.92 1.52
C HIS A 126 2.38 3.95 2.64
N SER A 127 2.37 5.23 2.31
CA SER A 127 2.23 6.31 3.30
C SER A 127 0.78 6.71 3.57
N TYR A 128 -0.15 5.85 3.19
CA TYR A 128 -1.59 6.03 3.38
C TYR A 128 -2.33 4.71 3.18
N ASP A 129 -3.58 4.63 3.65
CA ASP A 129 -4.47 3.50 3.36
C ASP A 129 -4.95 3.57 1.90
N SER A 130 -4.57 2.59 1.11
CA SER A 130 -4.79 2.60 -0.33
C SER A 130 -5.10 1.22 -0.91
N THR A 131 -5.73 1.21 -2.08
CA THR A 131 -5.85 -0.02 -2.87
C THR A 131 -4.49 -0.63 -3.23
N GLY A 132 -3.44 0.18 -3.31
CA GLY A 132 -2.07 -0.29 -3.54
C GLY A 132 -1.56 -1.20 -2.43
N LEU A 133 -1.92 -0.94 -1.16
CA LEU A 133 -1.63 -1.83 -0.05
C LEU A 133 -2.26 -3.21 -0.28
N LEU A 134 -3.54 -3.27 -0.63
CA LEU A 134 -4.25 -4.52 -0.94
C LEU A 134 -3.61 -5.27 -2.12
N GLU A 135 -3.19 -4.53 -3.15
CA GLU A 135 -2.52 -5.09 -4.31
C GLU A 135 -1.17 -5.73 -3.95
N THR A 136 -0.33 -5.05 -3.16
CA THR A 136 0.99 -5.58 -2.78
C THR A 136 0.89 -6.75 -1.81
N LEU A 137 -0.05 -6.72 -0.85
CA LEU A 137 -0.33 -7.85 0.03
C LEU A 137 -0.86 -9.06 -0.74
N SER A 138 -1.81 -8.88 -1.67
CA SER A 138 -2.35 -9.98 -2.49
C SER A 138 -1.29 -10.64 -3.38
N LEU A 139 -0.30 -9.86 -3.82
CA LEU A 139 0.86 -10.34 -4.58
C LEU A 139 1.98 -10.91 -3.69
N ASN A 140 1.81 -10.92 -2.39
CA ASN A 140 2.80 -11.37 -1.41
C ASN A 140 4.17 -10.69 -1.59
N VAL A 141 4.17 -9.37 -1.74
CA VAL A 141 5.36 -8.52 -1.81
C VAL A 141 5.63 -7.96 -0.41
N PRO A 142 6.89 -7.96 0.10
CA PRO A 142 7.20 -7.36 1.38
C PRO A 142 6.73 -5.90 1.44
N THR A 143 5.78 -5.64 2.33
CA THR A 143 5.02 -4.39 2.36
C THR A 143 4.83 -3.90 3.78
N LEU A 144 5.02 -2.60 3.98
CA LEU A 144 4.59 -1.86 5.16
C LEU A 144 3.64 -0.74 4.74
N ALA A 145 2.82 -0.30 5.68
CA ALA A 145 2.03 0.91 5.52
C ALA A 145 2.06 1.75 6.79
N PHE A 146 1.93 3.07 6.65
CA PHE A 146 1.82 3.94 7.80
C PHE A 146 0.93 5.16 7.54
N TRP A 147 0.23 5.59 8.57
CA TRP A 147 -0.53 6.85 8.67
C TRP A 147 -0.69 7.25 10.13
N GLN A 148 -1.25 8.43 10.43
CA GLN A 148 -1.26 8.96 11.79
C GLN A 148 -2.62 8.99 12.49
N ASP A 149 -3.70 8.78 11.79
CA ASP A 149 -5.05 8.95 12.36
C ASP A 149 -5.64 7.66 12.92
N GLU A 150 -4.81 6.79 13.50
CA GLU A 150 -5.22 5.47 13.98
C GLU A 150 -6.00 4.70 12.89
N LEU A 151 -7.08 4.02 13.28
CA LEU A 151 -7.98 3.31 12.36
C LEU A 151 -9.36 4.00 12.26
N ASN A 152 -9.44 5.30 12.61
CA ASN A 152 -10.71 6.01 12.77
C ASN A 152 -11.45 6.25 11.45
N HIS A 153 -10.75 6.24 10.32
CA HIS A 153 -11.35 6.34 8.98
C HIS A 153 -12.05 5.05 8.53
N LEU A 154 -11.83 3.93 9.24
CA LEU A 154 -12.40 2.63 8.90
C LEU A 154 -13.76 2.43 9.58
N HIS A 155 -14.66 1.70 8.91
CA HIS A 155 -15.90 1.24 9.52
C HIS A 155 -15.61 0.23 10.65
N GLU A 156 -16.43 0.24 11.72
CA GLU A 156 -16.18 -0.54 12.94
C GLU A 156 -15.98 -2.05 12.71
N ASN A 157 -16.74 -2.63 11.79
CA ASN A 157 -16.61 -4.06 11.46
C ASN A 157 -15.33 -4.42 10.68
N ILE A 158 -14.60 -3.42 10.16
CA ILE A 158 -13.36 -3.60 9.40
C ILE A 158 -12.13 -3.41 10.30
N LYS A 159 -12.21 -2.53 11.30
CA LYS A 159 -11.12 -2.23 12.24
C LYS A 159 -10.41 -3.47 12.81
N PRO A 160 -11.12 -4.52 13.28
CA PRO A 160 -10.44 -5.69 13.84
C PRO A 160 -9.51 -6.41 12.85
N HIS A 161 -9.81 -6.37 11.55
CA HIS A 161 -8.96 -6.98 10.53
C HIS A 161 -7.70 -6.16 10.26
N TYR A 162 -7.82 -4.83 10.25
CA TYR A 162 -6.67 -3.93 10.14
C TYR A 162 -5.81 -3.97 11.41
N GLN A 163 -6.44 -4.08 12.59
CA GLN A 163 -5.72 -4.22 13.85
C GLN A 163 -4.78 -5.44 13.85
N LYS A 164 -5.20 -6.57 13.30
CA LYS A 164 -4.31 -7.73 13.15
C LYS A 164 -3.07 -7.42 12.30
N LEU A 165 -3.19 -6.59 11.25
CA LEU A 165 -2.04 -6.14 10.46
C LEU A 165 -1.14 -5.18 11.25
N VAL A 166 -1.70 -4.36 12.15
CA VAL A 166 -0.92 -3.55 13.11
C VAL A 166 -0.18 -4.46 14.08
N ASP A 167 -0.85 -5.44 14.66
CA ASP A 167 -0.29 -6.35 15.68
C ASP A 167 0.91 -7.17 15.14
N VAL A 168 0.90 -7.53 13.86
CA VAL A 168 2.04 -8.23 13.22
C VAL A 168 3.06 -7.28 12.59
N GLY A 169 2.88 -5.96 12.73
CA GLY A 169 3.81 -4.94 12.27
C GLY A 169 3.89 -4.77 10.76
N VAL A 170 2.77 -4.93 10.05
CA VAL A 170 2.59 -4.57 8.63
C VAL A 170 2.08 -3.14 8.52
N ILE A 171 1.16 -2.73 9.40
CA ILE A 171 0.64 -1.37 9.47
C ILE A 171 1.19 -0.69 10.72
N HIS A 172 1.57 0.56 10.59
CA HIS A 172 2.11 1.39 11.64
C HIS A 172 1.32 2.70 11.75
N LEU A 173 0.94 3.08 12.98
CA LEU A 173 0.10 4.25 13.25
C LEU A 173 0.92 5.48 13.67
N ASN A 174 2.23 5.41 13.47
CA ASN A 174 3.14 6.55 13.64
C ASN A 174 4.47 6.32 12.89
N ILE A 175 5.22 7.41 12.71
CA ILE A 175 6.46 7.40 11.92
C ILE A 175 7.59 6.66 12.65
N ASP A 176 7.68 6.79 13.96
CA ASP A 176 8.75 6.15 14.75
C ASP A 176 8.66 4.63 14.61
N SER A 177 7.47 4.09 14.74
CA SER A 177 7.23 2.65 14.63
C SER A 177 7.61 2.10 13.25
N VAL A 178 7.18 2.75 12.16
CA VAL A 178 7.49 2.26 10.80
C VAL A 178 8.98 2.40 10.47
N THR A 179 9.61 3.49 10.87
CA THR A 179 11.05 3.72 10.60
C THR A 179 11.93 2.80 11.44
N SER A 180 11.61 2.58 12.72
CA SER A 180 12.28 1.57 13.54
C SER A 180 12.15 0.20 12.88
N LYS A 181 10.93 -0.20 12.51
CA LYS A 181 10.71 -1.49 11.84
C LYS A 181 11.56 -1.65 10.58
N ILE A 182 11.60 -0.65 9.70
CA ILE A 182 12.42 -0.70 8.49
C ILE A 182 13.90 -0.86 8.83
N ASN A 183 14.40 -0.07 9.79
CA ASN A 183 15.79 -0.10 10.19
C ASN A 183 16.18 -1.47 10.78
N ASP A 184 15.30 -2.09 11.57
CA ASP A 184 15.52 -3.37 12.22
C ASP A 184 15.54 -4.54 11.23
N ILE A 185 14.64 -4.54 10.23
CA ILE A 185 14.51 -5.65 9.29
C ILE A 185 15.35 -5.48 8.02
N TRP A 186 16.01 -4.32 7.82
CA TRP A 186 16.62 -3.97 6.55
C TRP A 186 17.63 -4.99 6.04
N ASP A 187 18.39 -5.59 6.89
CA ASP A 187 19.43 -6.54 6.48
C ASP A 187 18.83 -7.90 6.07
N ASP A 188 17.71 -8.30 6.68
CA ASP A 188 17.03 -9.56 6.38
C ASP A 188 15.49 -9.41 6.40
N ILE A 189 14.95 -8.79 5.34
CA ILE A 189 13.50 -8.60 5.18
C ILE A 189 12.77 -9.92 5.02
N ASP A 190 13.39 -10.91 4.36
CA ASP A 190 12.74 -12.18 4.08
C ASP A 190 12.44 -12.95 5.36
N THR A 191 13.37 -13.00 6.31
CA THR A 191 13.14 -13.66 7.62
C THR A 191 11.96 -13.06 8.36
N TRP A 192 11.76 -11.74 8.30
CA TRP A 192 10.58 -11.11 8.86
C TRP A 192 9.32 -11.41 8.04
N TRP A 193 9.40 -11.24 6.70
CA TRP A 193 8.22 -11.32 5.84
C TRP A 193 7.61 -12.71 5.80
N TYR A 194 8.45 -13.76 5.83
CA TYR A 194 8.00 -15.15 5.77
C TYR A 194 7.75 -15.79 7.14
N GLN A 195 7.68 -15.02 8.22
CA GLN A 195 7.22 -15.54 9.51
C GLN A 195 5.80 -16.11 9.38
N GLU A 196 5.59 -17.29 9.89
CA GLU A 196 4.33 -18.03 9.76
C GLU A 196 3.13 -17.22 10.26
N ASN A 197 3.23 -16.61 11.46
CA ASN A 197 2.17 -15.79 12.01
C ASN A 197 1.83 -14.59 11.11
N LEU A 198 2.84 -13.89 10.58
CA LEU A 198 2.64 -12.76 9.68
C LEU A 198 1.95 -13.18 8.38
N GLN A 199 2.41 -14.28 7.76
CA GLN A 199 1.82 -14.79 6.52
C GLN A 199 0.39 -15.28 6.72
N ASN A 200 0.07 -15.87 7.87
CA ASN A 200 -1.30 -16.29 8.20
C ASN A 200 -2.24 -15.08 8.32
N VAL A 201 -1.81 -14.00 8.99
CA VAL A 201 -2.59 -12.76 9.11
C VAL A 201 -2.79 -12.10 7.75
N ILE A 202 -1.74 -12.01 6.92
CA ILE A 202 -1.85 -11.47 5.56
C ILE A 202 -2.83 -12.30 4.73
N LYS A 203 -2.74 -13.63 4.81
CA LYS A 203 -3.64 -14.51 4.07
C LYS A 203 -5.09 -14.32 4.51
N GLU A 204 -5.37 -14.30 5.81
CA GLU A 204 -6.73 -14.06 6.34
C GLU A 204 -7.28 -12.70 5.85
N PHE A 205 -6.46 -11.67 5.92
CA PHE A 205 -6.84 -10.34 5.45
C PHE A 205 -7.13 -10.31 3.95
N CYS A 206 -6.24 -10.89 3.15
CA CYS A 206 -6.41 -10.94 1.69
C CYS A 206 -7.62 -11.79 1.27
N ASP A 207 -7.87 -12.92 1.92
CA ASP A 207 -9.04 -13.76 1.62
C ASP A 207 -10.36 -12.97 1.75
N LYS A 208 -10.38 -11.93 2.59
CA LYS A 208 -11.55 -11.07 2.80
C LYS A 208 -11.56 -9.79 1.96
N PHE A 209 -10.41 -9.11 1.79
CA PHE A 209 -10.37 -7.76 1.22
C PHE A 209 -9.58 -7.65 -0.10
N ALA A 210 -8.79 -8.67 -0.44
CA ALA A 210 -7.92 -8.67 -1.61
C ALA A 210 -7.75 -10.08 -2.17
N LYS A 211 -8.86 -10.83 -2.23
CA LYS A 211 -8.88 -12.25 -2.59
C LYS A 211 -8.26 -12.47 -3.96
N ASP A 212 -7.29 -13.37 -4.01
CA ASP A 212 -6.65 -13.76 -5.27
C ASP A 212 -7.51 -14.75 -6.07
N CYS A 213 -7.22 -14.85 -7.36
CA CYS A 213 -7.84 -15.82 -8.25
C CYS A 213 -6.87 -16.21 -9.36
N SER A 214 -6.54 -17.49 -9.45
CA SER A 214 -5.61 -18.01 -10.47
C SER A 214 -6.17 -17.97 -11.89
N ASN A 215 -7.49 -18.08 -12.05
CA ASN A 215 -8.17 -18.03 -13.36
C ASN A 215 -9.34 -17.04 -13.34
N PRO A 216 -9.03 -15.72 -13.38
CA PRO A 216 -10.04 -14.67 -13.21
C PRO A 216 -11.14 -14.69 -14.27
N SER A 217 -10.83 -14.98 -15.53
CA SER A 217 -11.81 -15.02 -16.60
C SER A 217 -12.84 -16.14 -16.42
N LYS A 218 -12.36 -17.35 -16.08
CA LYS A 218 -13.26 -18.50 -15.80
C LYS A 218 -14.12 -18.24 -14.58
N LYS A 219 -13.51 -17.72 -13.49
CA LYS A 219 -14.25 -17.41 -12.27
C LYS A 219 -15.30 -16.34 -12.50
N MET A 220 -14.98 -15.28 -13.23
CA MET A 220 -15.94 -14.23 -13.54
C MET A 220 -17.09 -14.76 -14.39
N ALA A 221 -16.80 -15.57 -15.41
CA ALA A 221 -17.85 -16.19 -16.23
C ALA A 221 -18.81 -17.02 -15.37
N SER A 222 -18.30 -17.84 -14.42
CA SER A 222 -19.17 -18.61 -13.52
C SER A 222 -20.05 -17.70 -12.64
N LEU A 223 -19.50 -16.62 -12.07
CA LEU A 223 -20.23 -15.68 -11.21
C LEU A 223 -21.34 -14.92 -11.96
N LEU A 224 -21.14 -14.68 -13.25
CA LEU A 224 -22.14 -14.01 -14.10
C LEU A 224 -23.29 -14.94 -14.50
N VAL A 225 -23.02 -16.25 -14.64
CA VAL A 225 -24.00 -17.26 -15.07
C VAL A 225 -24.78 -17.85 -13.88
N GLU A 226 -24.21 -17.85 -12.68
CA GLU A 226 -24.92 -18.27 -11.47
C GLU A 226 -26.22 -17.46 -11.33
N LYS A 227 -27.36 -18.12 -11.66
CA LYS A 227 -28.69 -17.56 -11.42
C LYS A 227 -28.94 -17.49 -9.92
N GLU A 228 -29.60 -16.43 -9.48
CA GLU A 228 -30.21 -16.39 -8.16
C GLU A 228 -31.12 -17.60 -7.99
N ILE A 229 -30.82 -18.48 -7.03
CA ILE A 229 -31.70 -19.56 -6.59
C ILE A 229 -32.60 -18.99 -5.50
#